data_4fd23a0904ace37ee28cc48bf3efe591
#
_entry.id   4fd23a0904ace37ee28cc48bf3efe591
#
_cell.length_a   1.000
_cell.length_b   1.000
_cell.length_c   1.000
_cell.angle_alpha   90.00
_cell.angle_beta   90.00
_cell.angle_gamma   90.00
#
_symmetry.space_group_name_H-M   'P 1'
#
loop_
_entity.id
_entity.type
_entity.pdbx_description
1 polymer ?
#
loop_
_entity_poly.entity_id
_entity_poly.type
_entity_poly.pdbx_seq_one_letter_code
_entity_poly.pdbx_strand_id
1 'polypeptide(L)'
;MRKIEQQMNNAISNKVDWNSSNTRVEYNNNTNCSTVVLHRTAIAVYDHNTQALKLNTGGWQSVTTKSRLNAILSELKCGFRVFQKDFDLYLSTNHQTVDFWDGMILSGGQIL
;
A
#
# COMPACT_ATOMS: atom_id res chain seq x y z
N MET A 1 -9.64 10.74 5.34
CA MET A 1 -8.35 10.06 5.50
C MET A 1 -7.72 10.46 6.84
N ARG A 2 -7.15 9.51 7.55
CA ARG A 2 -6.51 9.77 8.84
C ARG A 2 -5.26 10.62 8.66
N LYS A 3 -4.95 11.47 9.66
CA LYS A 3 -3.78 12.35 9.61
C LYS A 3 -2.48 11.58 9.42
N ILE A 4 -2.31 10.45 10.12
CA ILE A 4 -1.12 9.61 9.97
C ILE A 4 -0.97 9.10 8.53
N GLU A 5 -2.09 8.82 7.86
CA GLU A 5 -2.08 8.35 6.47
C GLU A 5 -1.75 9.46 5.48
N GLN A 6 -2.20 10.68 5.76
CA GLN A 6 -1.80 11.85 4.97
C GLN A 6 -0.28 12.08 5.07
N GLN A 7 0.26 11.98 6.27
CA GLN A 7 1.70 12.14 6.50
C GLN A 7 2.50 11.01 5.83
N MET A 8 2.02 9.78 5.94
CA MET A 8 2.60 8.61 5.26
C MET A 8 2.66 8.84 3.75
N ASN A 9 1.55 9.25 3.15
CA ASN A 9 1.47 9.48 1.71
C ASN A 9 2.37 10.64 1.27
N ASN A 10 2.47 11.70 2.06
CA ASN A 10 3.39 12.80 1.78
C ASN A 10 4.85 12.32 1.77
N ALA A 11 5.23 11.44 2.70
CA ALA A 11 6.58 10.88 2.74
C ALA A 11 6.87 10.02 1.51
N ILE A 12 5.90 9.22 1.05
CA ILE A 12 6.04 8.44 -0.17
C ILE A 12 6.27 9.38 -1.36
N SER A 13 5.41 10.37 -1.54
CA SER A 13 5.47 11.31 -2.68
C SER A 13 6.76 12.13 -2.69
N ASN A 14 7.25 12.52 -1.51
CA ASN A 14 8.45 13.34 -1.36
C ASN A 14 9.75 12.52 -1.30
N LYS A 15 9.67 11.19 -1.35
CA LYS A 15 10.83 10.30 -1.33
C LYS A 15 11.70 10.54 -0.10
N VAL A 16 11.08 10.56 1.06
CA VAL A 16 11.76 10.77 2.34
C VAL A 16 11.40 9.70 3.35
N ASP A 17 12.28 9.51 4.32
CA ASP A 17 11.98 8.66 5.48
C ASP A 17 11.06 9.41 6.43
N TRP A 18 10.17 8.64 7.08
CA TRP A 18 9.22 9.18 8.04
C TRP A 18 8.75 8.06 8.95
N ASN A 19 8.44 8.38 10.19
CA ASN A 19 7.77 7.42 11.07
C ASN A 19 6.85 8.15 12.04
N SER A 20 5.79 7.47 12.44
CA SER A 20 4.87 7.93 13.48
C SER A 20 4.11 6.74 14.02
N SER A 21 4.10 6.58 15.35
CA SER A 21 3.38 5.49 16.02
C SER A 21 3.79 4.13 15.44
N ASN A 22 2.85 3.41 14.83
CA ASN A 22 3.06 2.06 14.30
C ASN A 22 3.45 2.01 12.82
N THR A 23 3.61 3.16 12.18
CA THR A 23 3.79 3.23 10.71
C THR A 23 5.06 3.99 10.37
N ARG A 24 5.84 3.48 9.42
CA ARG A 24 7.00 4.21 8.90
C ARG A 24 7.11 4.04 7.39
N VAL A 25 7.79 5.01 6.76
CA VAL A 25 8.16 4.98 5.35
C VAL A 25 9.67 5.01 5.28
N GLU A 26 10.24 4.10 4.53
CA GLU A 26 11.68 4.03 4.28
C GLU A 26 11.93 4.22 2.79
N TYR A 27 12.66 5.29 2.44
CA TYR A 27 13.01 5.55 1.05
C TYR A 27 14.43 5.06 0.78
N ASN A 28 14.60 4.27 -0.27
CA ASN A 28 15.90 3.79 -0.73
C ASN A 28 16.26 4.50 -2.05
N ASN A 29 17.26 5.38 -2.02
CA ASN A 29 17.64 6.13 -3.21
C ASN A 29 18.41 5.29 -4.25
N ASN A 30 18.97 4.14 -3.86
CA ASN A 30 19.63 3.25 -4.80
C ASN A 30 18.64 2.55 -5.72
N THR A 31 17.49 2.17 -5.19
CA THR A 31 16.43 1.49 -5.95
C THR A 31 15.32 2.45 -6.36
N ASN A 32 15.28 3.64 -5.79
CA ASN A 32 14.21 4.62 -5.97
C ASN A 32 12.84 4.04 -5.59
N CYS A 33 12.81 3.30 -4.48
CA CYS A 33 11.61 2.68 -3.94
C CYS A 33 11.30 3.19 -2.54
N SER A 34 10.00 3.37 -2.25
CA SER A 34 9.51 3.66 -0.91
C SER A 34 8.83 2.42 -0.35
N THR A 35 9.22 2.03 0.86
CA THR A 35 8.63 0.89 1.57
C THR A 35 7.82 1.41 2.75
N VAL A 36 6.57 0.96 2.85
CA VAL A 36 5.71 1.28 3.99
C VAL A 36 5.69 0.09 4.93
N VAL A 37 6.05 0.33 6.19
CA VAL A 37 6.10 -0.70 7.22
C VAL A 37 5.06 -0.38 8.29
N LEU A 38 4.16 -1.33 8.56
CA LEU A 38 3.19 -1.27 9.64
C LEU A 38 3.63 -2.29 10.69
N HIS A 39 3.95 -1.80 11.90
CA HIS A 39 4.62 -2.59 12.93
C HIS A 39 5.93 -3.15 12.40
N ARG A 40 5.99 -4.44 12.04
CA ARG A 40 7.19 -5.10 11.51
C ARG A 40 6.97 -5.64 10.09
N THR A 41 5.82 -5.36 9.50
CA THR A 41 5.45 -5.90 8.19
C THR A 41 5.58 -4.82 7.12
N ALA A 42 6.38 -5.09 6.08
CA ALA A 42 6.41 -4.25 4.89
C ALA A 42 5.11 -4.49 4.10
N ILE A 43 4.13 -3.59 4.24
CA ILE A 43 2.81 -3.76 3.62
C ILE A 43 2.75 -3.23 2.20
N ALA A 44 3.67 -2.35 1.81
CA ALA A 44 3.69 -1.79 0.47
C ALA A 44 5.12 -1.42 0.07
N VAL A 45 5.45 -1.67 -1.18
CA VAL A 45 6.69 -1.18 -1.80
C VAL A 45 6.31 -0.50 -3.11
N TYR A 46 6.62 0.79 -3.22
CA TYR A 46 6.33 1.58 -4.41
C TYR A 46 7.63 1.89 -5.15
N ASP A 47 7.70 1.43 -6.40
CA ASP A 47 8.83 1.72 -7.28
C ASP A 47 8.52 3.01 -8.05
N HIS A 48 9.25 4.09 -7.73
CA HIS A 48 9.04 5.40 -8.36
C HIS A 48 9.46 5.41 -9.84
N ASN A 49 10.31 4.49 -10.26
CA ASN A 49 10.74 4.41 -11.66
C ASN A 49 9.65 3.81 -12.56
N THR A 50 9.06 2.69 -12.12
CA THR A 50 8.07 1.94 -12.90
C THR A 50 6.64 2.26 -12.50
N GLN A 51 6.45 2.89 -11.34
CA GLN A 51 5.15 3.13 -10.72
C GLN A 51 4.44 1.82 -10.33
N ALA A 52 5.18 0.73 -10.19
CA ALA A 52 4.64 -0.53 -9.71
C ALA A 52 4.51 -0.48 -8.18
N LEU A 53 3.42 -1.04 -7.68
CA LEU A 53 3.11 -1.08 -6.25
C LEU A 53 2.88 -2.53 -5.83
N LYS A 54 3.73 -3.02 -4.92
CA LYS A 54 3.60 -4.35 -4.34
C LYS A 54 2.91 -4.25 -2.99
N LEU A 55 1.93 -5.13 -2.74
CA LEU A 55 1.12 -5.12 -1.53
C LEU A 55 1.26 -6.42 -0.74
N ASN A 56 1.33 -6.31 0.59
CA ASN A 56 1.37 -7.44 1.51
C ASN A 56 0.60 -7.13 2.79
N THR A 57 -0.01 -8.14 3.41
CA THR A 57 -0.58 -8.02 4.75
C THR A 57 0.30 -8.70 5.80
N GLY A 58 1.18 -9.60 5.38
CA GLY A 58 1.95 -10.44 6.29
C GLY A 58 1.09 -11.40 7.11
N GLY A 59 -0.13 -11.67 6.62
CA GLY A 59 -1.10 -12.47 7.35
C GLY A 59 -1.96 -11.66 8.33
N TRP A 60 -1.72 -10.35 8.46
CA TRP A 60 -2.45 -9.47 9.39
C TRP A 60 -3.54 -8.71 8.64
N GLN A 61 -4.78 -9.22 8.67
CA GLN A 61 -5.90 -8.59 7.97
C GLN A 61 -6.68 -7.66 8.91
N SER A 62 -5.96 -6.81 9.64
CA SER A 62 -6.55 -5.87 10.59
C SER A 62 -7.21 -4.68 9.89
N VAL A 63 -8.07 -3.98 10.62
CA VAL A 63 -8.66 -2.73 10.15
C VAL A 63 -7.58 -1.72 9.80
N THR A 64 -6.53 -1.63 10.61
CA THR A 64 -5.41 -0.70 10.37
C THR A 64 -4.66 -1.05 9.09
N THR A 65 -4.36 -2.33 8.83
CA THR A 65 -3.70 -2.76 7.60
C THR A 65 -4.52 -2.35 6.37
N LYS A 66 -5.82 -2.66 6.37
CA LYS A 66 -6.71 -2.29 5.26
C LYS A 66 -6.78 -0.77 5.06
N SER A 67 -6.85 -0.02 6.16
CA SER A 67 -6.90 1.44 6.10
C SER A 67 -5.64 2.02 5.46
N ARG A 68 -4.46 1.53 5.88
CA ARG A 68 -3.18 1.99 5.30
C ARG A 68 -3.08 1.65 3.82
N LEU A 69 -3.42 0.41 3.44
CA LEU A 69 -3.39 0.00 2.03
C LEU A 69 -4.33 0.84 1.18
N ASN A 70 -5.56 1.09 1.64
CA ASN A 70 -6.51 1.91 0.91
C ASN A 70 -6.08 3.37 0.80
N ALA A 71 -5.42 3.91 1.81
CA ALA A 71 -4.88 5.26 1.77
C ALA A 71 -3.79 5.38 0.69
N ILE A 72 -2.89 4.39 0.61
CA ILE A 72 -1.84 4.35 -0.42
C ILE A 72 -2.46 4.25 -1.81
N LEU A 73 -3.42 3.34 -2.00
CA LEU A 73 -4.09 3.14 -3.28
C LEU A 73 -4.83 4.40 -3.72
N SER A 74 -5.50 5.09 -2.80
CA SER A 74 -6.20 6.33 -3.08
C SER A 74 -5.25 7.43 -3.52
N GLU A 75 -4.11 7.59 -2.83
CA GLU A 75 -3.11 8.61 -3.15
C GLU A 75 -2.49 8.39 -4.53
N LEU A 76 -2.18 7.14 -4.86
CA LEU A 76 -1.58 6.79 -6.14
C LEU A 76 -2.61 6.73 -7.27
N LYS A 77 -3.89 6.92 -6.94
CA LYS A 77 -5.02 6.97 -7.89
C LYS A 77 -5.05 5.73 -8.79
N CYS A 78 -4.80 4.57 -8.18
CA CYS A 78 -4.74 3.31 -8.92
C CYS A 78 -6.11 2.78 -9.34
N GLY A 79 -7.22 3.29 -8.77
CA GLY A 79 -8.55 2.77 -9.01
C GLY A 79 -8.83 1.43 -8.34
N PHE A 80 -7.97 1.04 -7.39
CA PHE A 80 -8.09 -0.21 -6.64
C PHE A 80 -8.50 0.05 -5.20
N ARG A 81 -9.16 -0.93 -4.60
CA ARG A 81 -9.54 -0.88 -3.20
C ARG A 81 -9.46 -2.28 -2.57
N VAL A 82 -8.93 -2.35 -1.36
CA VAL A 82 -8.89 -3.57 -0.55
C VAL A 82 -10.09 -3.59 0.38
N PHE A 83 -10.80 -4.71 0.44
CA PHE A 83 -11.91 -4.89 1.38
C PHE A 83 -11.98 -6.34 1.84
N GLN A 84 -12.71 -6.55 2.95
CA GLN A 84 -12.89 -7.88 3.55
C GLN A 84 -14.36 -8.27 3.49
N LYS A 85 -14.64 -9.52 3.13
CA LYS A 85 -15.98 -10.09 3.12
C LYS A 85 -15.89 -11.55 3.54
N ASP A 86 -16.72 -11.96 4.50
CA ASP A 86 -16.75 -13.33 4.99
C ASP A 86 -15.37 -13.83 5.41
N PHE A 87 -14.60 -12.97 6.10
CA PHE A 87 -13.23 -13.22 6.59
C PHE A 87 -12.14 -13.25 5.52
N ASP A 88 -12.50 -13.23 4.24
CA ASP A 88 -11.53 -13.21 3.15
C ASP A 88 -11.27 -11.79 2.67
N LEU A 89 -10.04 -11.54 2.21
CA LEU A 89 -9.60 -10.25 1.73
C LEU A 89 -9.62 -10.24 0.20
N TYR A 90 -10.15 -9.14 -0.35
CA TYR A 90 -10.32 -8.95 -1.80
C TYR A 90 -9.72 -7.63 -2.26
N LEU A 91 -9.36 -7.58 -3.53
CA LEU A 91 -9.02 -6.35 -4.24
C LEU A 91 -10.07 -6.08 -5.30
N SER A 92 -10.72 -4.92 -5.24
CA SER A 92 -11.65 -4.51 -6.29
C SER A 92 -10.99 -3.52 -7.24
N THR A 93 -11.30 -3.66 -8.52
CA THR A 93 -10.96 -2.72 -9.57
C THR A 93 -12.25 -2.09 -10.09
N ASN A 94 -12.15 -1.21 -11.10
CA ASN A 94 -13.34 -0.64 -11.73
C ASN A 94 -14.17 -1.69 -12.49
N HIS A 95 -13.60 -2.86 -12.76
CA HIS A 95 -14.22 -3.87 -13.64
C HIS A 95 -14.47 -5.21 -12.96
N GLN A 96 -13.75 -5.53 -11.88
CA GLN A 96 -13.83 -6.85 -11.27
C GLN A 96 -13.34 -6.83 -9.83
N THR A 97 -13.62 -7.92 -9.13
CA THR A 97 -13.11 -8.21 -7.80
C THR A 97 -12.31 -9.50 -7.87
N VAL A 98 -11.11 -9.49 -7.31
CA VAL A 98 -10.24 -10.67 -7.26
C VAL A 98 -9.83 -10.93 -5.81
N ASP A 99 -9.41 -12.16 -5.53
CA ASP A 99 -8.83 -12.48 -4.23
C ASP A 99 -7.56 -11.64 -4.02
N PHE A 100 -7.36 -11.16 -2.79
CA PHE A 100 -6.11 -10.52 -2.43
C PHE A 100 -5.10 -11.60 -2.04
N TRP A 101 -3.87 -11.46 -2.51
CA TRP A 101 -2.75 -12.30 -2.06
C TRP A 101 -1.54 -11.45 -1.77
N ASP A 102 -0.74 -11.88 -0.80
CA ASP A 102 0.49 -11.18 -0.47
C ASP A 102 1.49 -11.29 -1.63
N GLY A 103 2.09 -10.16 -1.96
CA GLY A 103 2.98 -10.08 -3.11
C GLY A 103 2.31 -9.62 -4.39
N MET A 104 1.02 -9.27 -4.37
CA MET A 104 0.37 -8.67 -5.53
C MET A 104 1.12 -7.45 -6.00
N ILE A 105 1.29 -7.33 -7.32
CA ILE A 105 1.92 -6.16 -7.92
C ILE A 105 0.91 -5.50 -8.85
N LEU A 106 0.73 -4.19 -8.65
CA LEU A 106 -0.19 -3.36 -9.43
C LEU A 106 0.63 -2.36 -10.24
N SER A 107 0.32 -2.20 -11.52
CA SER A 107 0.99 -1.22 -12.38
C SER A 107 0.08 -0.81 -13.52
N GLY A 108 0.01 0.49 -13.78
CA GLY A 108 -0.76 1.02 -14.90
C GLY A 108 -2.24 0.69 -14.84
N GLY A 109 -2.81 0.56 -13.64
CA GLY A 109 -4.22 0.19 -13.47
C GLY A 109 -4.50 -1.29 -13.66
N GLN A 110 -3.47 -2.13 -13.68
CA GLN A 110 -3.58 -3.57 -13.89
C GLN A 110 -2.88 -4.34 -12.78
N ILE A 111 -3.34 -5.57 -12.56
CA ILE A 111 -2.70 -6.56 -11.68
C ILE A 111 -1.70 -7.33 -12.52
N LEU A 112 -0.45 -7.34 -12.11
CA LEU A 112 0.61 -8.05 -12.83
C LEU A 112 0.72 -9.51 -12.40
#